data_de8aaf1da2f2a5c5f23a1caa1c0523ea
#
_entry.id   de8aaf1da2f2a5c5f23a1caa1c0523ea
#
_cell.length_a   1.000
_cell.length_b   1.000
_cell.length_c   1.000
_cell.angle_alpha   90.00
_cell.angle_beta   90.00
_cell.angle_gamma   90.00
#
_symmetry.space_group_name_H-M   'P 1'
#
loop_
_entity.id
_entity.type
_entity.pdbx_description
1 polymer ?
#
loop_
_entity_poly.entity_id
_entity_poly.type
_entity_poly.pdbx_seq_one_letter_code
_entity_poly.pdbx_strand_id
1 'polypeptide(L)'
;MEYSNLSALQLDALKEVSNIGAGNAATALSMMIGKKVDMTVPAVNVIKLEDIVEENGEIEVAGTVVRVLGDIAGNILLVFEKPIAENIIEKLVGSKQSPESEMGSSVLCEVANIISASYMNSISQLTNLAMAPSVPATSYDMLGAILTTTFIESNQYDEYILDIETVFLDDDTAENIGGHFYYIPMPGSLEKILKSIGIN
;
A
#
# COMPACT_ATOMS: atom_id res chain seq x y z
N MET A 1 -2.51 -21.42 -5.18
CA MET A 1 -3.24 -21.16 -3.91
C MET A 1 -4.32 -20.15 -4.25
N GLU A 2 -5.55 -20.39 -3.88
CA GLU A 2 -6.62 -19.40 -4.03
C GLU A 2 -6.56 -18.47 -2.81
N TYR A 3 -6.54 -17.18 -3.01
CA TYR A 3 -6.46 -16.18 -1.92
C TYR A 3 -7.61 -16.29 -0.93
N SER A 4 -8.78 -16.72 -1.38
CA SER A 4 -9.96 -16.98 -0.54
C SER A 4 -9.74 -18.02 0.56
N ASN A 5 -8.69 -18.83 0.48
CA ASN A 5 -8.44 -19.98 1.37
C ASN A 5 -7.25 -19.76 2.30
N LEU A 6 -6.79 -18.53 2.52
CA LEU A 6 -5.73 -18.25 3.47
C LEU A 6 -6.20 -18.57 4.90
N SER A 7 -5.40 -19.36 5.62
CA SER A 7 -5.64 -19.66 7.03
C SER A 7 -5.36 -18.46 7.92
N ALA A 8 -5.92 -18.45 9.13
CA ALA A 8 -5.64 -17.43 10.13
C ALA A 8 -4.13 -17.28 10.40
N LEU A 9 -3.37 -18.38 10.43
CA LEU A 9 -1.92 -18.37 10.62
C LEU A 9 -1.20 -17.65 9.45
N GLN A 10 -1.66 -17.86 8.22
CA GLN A 10 -1.09 -17.19 7.04
C GLN A 10 -1.38 -15.69 7.05
N LEU A 11 -2.59 -15.27 7.43
CA LEU A 11 -2.94 -13.86 7.57
C LEU A 11 -2.17 -13.19 8.71
N ASP A 12 -2.01 -13.85 9.86
CA ASP A 12 -1.20 -13.34 10.97
C ASP A 12 0.27 -13.16 10.57
N ALA A 13 0.82 -14.10 9.81
CA ALA A 13 2.18 -13.99 9.30
C ALA A 13 2.35 -12.81 8.32
N LEU A 14 1.39 -12.63 7.41
CA LEU A 14 1.39 -11.48 6.49
C LEU A 14 1.26 -10.17 7.24
N LYS A 15 0.41 -10.12 8.28
CA LYS A 15 0.27 -8.94 9.15
C LYS A 15 1.59 -8.60 9.85
N GLU A 16 2.30 -9.59 10.41
CA GLU A 16 3.58 -9.35 11.08
C GLU A 16 4.64 -8.82 10.11
N VAL A 17 4.74 -9.42 8.92
CA VAL A 17 5.62 -8.93 7.84
C VAL A 17 5.27 -7.50 7.45
N SER A 18 3.98 -7.20 7.34
CA SER A 18 3.49 -5.86 6.99
C SER A 18 3.80 -4.83 8.08
N ASN A 19 3.68 -5.20 9.37
CA ASN A 19 4.06 -4.31 10.48
C ASN A 19 5.55 -3.97 10.49
N ILE A 20 6.41 -4.90 10.16
CA ILE A 20 7.85 -4.64 10.01
C ILE A 20 8.08 -3.63 8.88
N GLY A 21 7.40 -3.80 7.75
CA GLY A 21 7.43 -2.87 6.62
C GLY A 21 6.94 -1.47 6.99
N ALA A 22 5.81 -1.39 7.70
CA ALA A 22 5.23 -0.13 8.18
C ALA A 22 6.17 0.63 9.13
N GLY A 23 6.79 -0.07 10.08
CA GLY A 23 7.76 0.55 11.01
C GLY A 23 8.98 1.13 10.30
N ASN A 24 9.50 0.43 9.29
CA ASN A 24 10.60 0.94 8.47
C ASN A 24 10.16 2.12 7.60
N ALA A 25 8.95 2.08 7.03
CA ALA A 25 8.38 3.19 6.27
C ALA A 25 8.16 4.42 7.15
N ALA A 26 7.61 4.25 8.36
CA ALA A 26 7.43 5.32 9.34
C ALA A 26 8.75 6.02 9.67
N THR A 27 9.82 5.24 9.86
CA THR A 27 11.16 5.78 10.11
C THR A 27 11.66 6.62 8.93
N ALA A 28 11.53 6.11 7.70
CA ALA A 28 11.96 6.81 6.50
C ALA A 28 11.15 8.10 6.25
N LEU A 29 9.83 8.05 6.43
CA LEU A 29 8.96 9.23 6.33
C LEU A 29 9.26 10.27 7.42
N SER A 30 9.51 9.83 8.65
CA SER A 30 9.90 10.72 9.75
C SER A 30 11.18 11.50 9.43
N MET A 31 12.17 10.84 8.84
CA MET A 31 13.39 11.49 8.40
C MET A 31 13.15 12.51 7.30
N MET A 32 12.27 12.20 6.34
CA MET A 32 11.94 13.10 5.24
C MET A 32 11.18 14.34 5.71
N ILE A 33 10.22 14.16 6.62
CA ILE A 33 9.35 15.24 7.11
C ILE A 33 10.05 16.06 8.22
N GLY A 34 11.05 15.48 8.89
CA GLY A 34 11.70 16.08 10.07
C GLY A 34 10.81 16.07 11.32
N LYS A 35 9.77 15.22 11.33
CA LYS A 35 8.82 15.02 12.43
C LYS A 35 8.57 13.53 12.61
N LYS A 36 8.17 13.15 13.84
CA LYS A 36 7.82 11.77 14.12
C LYS A 36 6.52 11.39 13.41
N VAL A 37 6.56 10.30 12.67
CA VAL A 37 5.42 9.62 12.06
C VAL A 37 5.43 8.19 12.57
N ASP A 38 4.31 7.71 13.06
CA ASP A 38 4.13 6.30 13.38
C ASP A 38 3.19 5.66 12.36
N MET A 39 3.45 4.41 12.00
CA MET A 39 2.60 3.62 11.12
C MET A 39 2.35 2.26 11.74
N THR A 40 1.12 1.81 11.67
CA THR A 40 0.71 0.49 12.13
C THR A 40 -0.16 -0.20 11.09
N VAL A 41 -0.15 -1.53 11.12
CA VAL A 41 -1.02 -2.38 10.30
C VAL A 41 -1.96 -3.14 11.25
N PRO A 42 -3.14 -2.60 11.54
CA PRO A 42 -4.09 -3.26 12.42
C PRO A 42 -4.64 -4.56 11.86
N ALA A 43 -4.84 -4.62 10.53
CA ALA A 43 -5.40 -5.79 9.87
C ALA A 43 -4.77 -6.02 8.49
N VAL A 44 -4.75 -7.29 8.09
CA VAL A 44 -4.54 -7.74 6.71
C VAL A 44 -5.73 -8.60 6.33
N ASN A 45 -6.45 -8.18 5.30
CA ASN A 45 -7.68 -8.82 4.85
C ASN A 45 -7.53 -9.32 3.41
N VAL A 46 -8.23 -10.39 3.10
CA VAL A 46 -8.43 -10.83 1.72
C VAL A 46 -9.83 -10.42 1.33
N ILE A 47 -9.93 -9.50 0.39
CA ILE A 47 -11.20 -8.88 0.00
C ILE A 47 -11.42 -9.10 -1.49
N LYS A 48 -12.66 -9.32 -1.91
CA LYS A 48 -13.00 -9.33 -3.32
C LYS A 48 -12.97 -7.91 -3.87
N LEU A 49 -12.45 -7.78 -5.09
CA LEU A 49 -12.49 -6.51 -5.81
C LEU A 49 -13.93 -5.97 -5.95
N GLU A 50 -14.88 -6.88 -6.25
CA GLU A 50 -16.29 -6.55 -6.41
C GLU A 50 -16.87 -5.90 -5.14
N ASP A 51 -16.57 -6.45 -3.96
CA ASP A 51 -17.08 -5.94 -2.68
C ASP A 51 -16.58 -4.51 -2.42
N ILE A 52 -15.29 -4.21 -2.70
CA ILE A 52 -14.74 -2.86 -2.53
C ILE A 52 -15.37 -1.88 -3.51
N VAL A 53 -15.55 -2.30 -4.77
CA VAL A 53 -16.15 -1.45 -5.80
C VAL A 53 -17.62 -1.17 -5.51
N GLU A 54 -18.38 -2.14 -4.99
CA GLU A 54 -19.77 -1.95 -4.61
C GLU A 54 -19.94 -1.03 -3.39
N GLU A 55 -19.06 -1.18 -2.37
CA GLU A 55 -19.19 -0.41 -1.13
C GLU A 55 -18.57 1.00 -1.22
N ASN A 56 -17.42 1.12 -1.86
CA ASN A 56 -16.59 2.33 -1.82
C ASN A 56 -16.14 2.82 -3.20
N GLY A 57 -16.59 2.18 -4.28
CA GLY A 57 -16.08 2.43 -5.63
C GLY A 57 -16.27 3.86 -6.15
N GLU A 58 -17.26 4.60 -5.65
CA GLU A 58 -17.58 5.98 -6.05
C GLU A 58 -16.81 7.05 -5.24
N ILE A 59 -16.02 6.64 -4.23
CA ILE A 59 -15.22 7.58 -3.43
C ILE A 59 -14.05 8.09 -4.27
N GLU A 60 -13.91 9.42 -4.35
CA GLU A 60 -12.75 10.07 -5.00
C GLU A 60 -11.52 9.97 -4.11
N VAL A 61 -10.45 9.43 -4.66
CA VAL A 61 -9.19 9.17 -3.96
C VAL A 61 -7.97 9.56 -4.78
N ALA A 62 -6.88 9.85 -4.10
CA ALA A 62 -5.55 9.87 -4.68
C ALA A 62 -4.96 8.47 -4.58
N GLY A 63 -4.84 7.78 -5.71
CA GLY A 63 -4.24 6.45 -5.81
C GLY A 63 -2.86 6.52 -6.44
N THR A 64 -1.85 5.95 -5.78
CA THR A 64 -0.50 5.86 -6.32
C THR A 64 -0.10 4.41 -6.49
N VAL A 65 0.16 4.01 -7.72
CA VAL A 65 0.56 2.64 -8.10
C VAL A 65 2.07 2.54 -8.17
N VAL A 66 2.62 1.48 -7.58
CA VAL A 66 4.02 1.06 -7.70
C VAL A 66 4.05 -0.40 -8.10
N ARG A 67 4.67 -0.71 -9.23
CA ARG A 67 4.88 -2.11 -9.62
C ARG A 67 6.00 -2.73 -8.79
N VAL A 68 5.76 -3.94 -8.32
CA VAL A 68 6.76 -4.78 -7.68
C VAL A 68 7.40 -5.66 -8.75
N LEU A 69 8.70 -5.51 -8.93
CA LEU A 69 9.51 -6.27 -9.89
C LEU A 69 10.35 -7.30 -9.15
N GLY A 70 10.66 -8.41 -9.79
CA GLY A 70 11.52 -9.47 -9.25
C GLY A 70 10.79 -10.77 -8.93
N ASP A 71 11.21 -11.46 -7.86
CA ASP A 71 10.73 -12.81 -7.53
C ASP A 71 9.25 -12.85 -7.10
N ILE A 72 8.78 -11.75 -6.51
CA ILE A 72 7.42 -11.58 -6.01
C ILE A 72 6.79 -10.39 -6.73
N ALA A 73 6.43 -10.61 -7.98
CA ALA A 73 5.86 -9.56 -8.81
C ALA A 73 4.40 -9.26 -8.41
N GLY A 74 3.97 -8.02 -8.65
CA GLY A 74 2.62 -7.55 -8.37
C GLY A 74 2.52 -6.04 -8.47
N ASN A 75 1.41 -5.49 -7.99
CA ASN A 75 1.21 -4.06 -7.85
C ASN A 75 0.93 -3.70 -6.39
N ILE A 76 1.52 -2.61 -5.93
CA ILE A 76 1.16 -1.92 -4.71
C ILE A 76 0.33 -0.70 -5.13
N LEU A 77 -0.83 -0.52 -4.50
CA LEU A 77 -1.65 0.67 -4.66
C LEU A 77 -1.83 1.32 -3.29
N LEU A 78 -1.27 2.51 -3.15
CA LEU A 78 -1.47 3.35 -1.97
C LEU A 78 -2.61 4.32 -2.24
N VAL A 79 -3.62 4.33 -1.37
CA VAL A 79 -4.86 5.10 -1.54
C VAL A 79 -5.08 6.03 -0.36
N PHE A 80 -5.35 7.29 -0.67
CA PHE A 80 -5.76 8.29 0.31
C PHE A 80 -7.01 9.04 -0.18
N GLU A 81 -7.99 9.19 0.69
CA GLU A 81 -9.07 10.15 0.45
C GLU A 81 -8.52 11.58 0.32
N LYS A 82 -9.23 12.43 -0.42
CA LYS A 82 -8.77 13.80 -0.73
C LYS A 82 -8.31 14.61 0.49
N PRO A 83 -9.09 14.68 1.60
CA PRO A 83 -8.67 15.45 2.77
C PRO A 83 -7.36 14.94 3.38
N ILE A 84 -7.15 13.63 3.36
CA ILE A 84 -5.96 12.97 3.87
C ILE A 84 -4.76 13.28 2.98
N ALA A 85 -4.93 13.14 1.66
CA ALA A 85 -3.90 13.47 0.68
C ALA A 85 -3.46 14.94 0.79
N GLU A 86 -4.42 15.88 0.90
CA GLU A 86 -4.15 17.32 1.09
C GLU A 86 -3.36 17.57 2.39
N ASN A 87 -3.71 16.92 3.49
CA ASN A 87 -2.99 17.04 4.77
C ASN A 87 -1.54 16.54 4.67
N ILE A 88 -1.34 15.37 4.04
CA ILE A 88 0.01 14.82 3.80
C ILE A 88 0.84 15.80 2.97
N ILE A 89 0.27 16.32 1.88
CA ILE A 89 0.95 17.27 1.00
C ILE A 89 1.29 18.56 1.75
N GLU A 90 0.32 19.15 2.49
CA GLU A 90 0.54 20.38 3.27
C GLU A 90 1.68 20.22 4.29
N LYS A 91 1.75 19.08 4.97
CA LYS A 91 2.83 18.79 5.93
C LYS A 91 4.20 18.71 5.28
N LEU A 92 4.27 18.17 4.07
CA LEU A 92 5.54 17.99 3.36
C LEU A 92 6.02 19.27 2.65
N VAL A 93 5.11 20.03 2.06
CA VAL A 93 5.44 21.24 1.26
C VAL A 93 5.34 22.52 2.08
N GLY A 94 4.61 22.49 3.22
CA GLY A 94 4.34 23.68 4.05
C GLY A 94 3.25 24.58 3.51
N SER A 95 2.51 24.16 2.47
CA SER A 95 1.39 24.89 1.88
C SER A 95 0.34 23.95 1.32
N LYS A 96 -0.92 24.38 1.35
CA LYS A 96 -2.03 23.61 0.77
C LYS A 96 -1.86 23.48 -0.74
N GLN A 97 -1.90 22.24 -1.21
CA GLN A 97 -1.86 21.90 -2.63
C GLN A 97 -2.89 20.79 -2.89
N SER A 98 -3.54 20.84 -4.05
CA SER A 98 -4.41 19.75 -4.47
C SER A 98 -3.58 18.51 -4.83
N PRO A 99 -4.07 17.28 -4.53
CA PRO A 99 -3.47 16.04 -5.04
C PRO A 99 -3.32 16.01 -6.56
N GLU A 100 -4.22 16.70 -7.29
CA GLU A 100 -4.21 16.80 -8.76
C GLU A 100 -3.15 17.76 -9.29
N SER A 101 -2.59 18.63 -8.45
CA SER A 101 -1.54 19.55 -8.87
C SER A 101 -0.24 18.81 -9.15
N GLU A 102 0.62 19.35 -10.01
CA GLU A 102 1.94 18.76 -10.31
C GLU A 102 2.76 18.55 -9.03
N MET A 103 2.74 19.52 -8.11
CA MET A 103 3.43 19.44 -6.84
C MET A 103 2.80 18.36 -5.93
N GLY A 104 1.46 18.33 -5.82
CA GLY A 104 0.75 17.34 -5.01
C GLY A 104 0.99 15.93 -5.50
N SER A 105 0.89 15.70 -6.79
CA SER A 105 1.18 14.42 -7.43
C SER A 105 2.63 13.98 -7.18
N SER A 106 3.60 14.88 -7.31
CA SER A 106 5.02 14.59 -7.03
C SER A 106 5.25 14.18 -5.58
N VAL A 107 4.60 14.85 -4.63
CA VAL A 107 4.69 14.52 -3.20
C VAL A 107 4.11 13.14 -2.93
N LEU A 108 2.94 12.83 -3.46
CA LEU A 108 2.31 11.51 -3.28
C LEU A 108 3.13 10.38 -3.91
N CYS A 109 3.74 10.62 -5.07
CA CYS A 109 4.69 9.69 -5.67
C CYS A 109 5.89 9.42 -4.76
N GLU A 110 6.47 10.46 -4.14
CA GLU A 110 7.61 10.29 -3.24
C GLU A 110 7.22 9.53 -1.97
N VAL A 111 6.07 9.84 -1.37
CA VAL A 111 5.52 9.10 -0.22
C VAL A 111 5.32 7.63 -0.58
N ALA A 112 4.69 7.35 -1.71
CA ALA A 112 4.47 5.98 -2.17
C ALA A 112 5.77 5.23 -2.46
N ASN A 113 6.77 5.91 -3.02
CA ASN A 113 8.10 5.35 -3.27
C ASN A 113 8.76 4.92 -1.97
N ILE A 114 8.76 5.79 -0.96
CA ILE A 114 9.36 5.50 0.36
C ILE A 114 8.66 4.33 1.05
N ILE A 115 7.34 4.36 1.10
CA ILE A 115 6.53 3.32 1.75
C ILE A 115 6.76 1.98 1.04
N SER A 116 6.58 1.95 -0.28
CA SER A 116 6.71 0.72 -1.07
C SER A 116 8.12 0.14 -0.99
N ALA A 117 9.15 0.97 -1.10
CA ALA A 117 10.54 0.53 -0.97
C ALA A 117 10.83 -0.05 0.42
N SER A 118 10.29 0.56 1.49
CA SER A 118 10.46 0.07 2.86
C SER A 118 9.78 -1.28 3.06
N TYR A 119 8.57 -1.46 2.54
CA TYR A 119 7.86 -2.75 2.56
C TYR A 119 8.63 -3.82 1.79
N MET A 120 9.04 -3.53 0.55
CA MET A 120 9.79 -4.47 -0.29
C MET A 120 11.11 -4.88 0.36
N ASN A 121 11.86 -3.93 0.93
CA ASN A 121 13.11 -4.21 1.63
C ASN A 121 12.87 -5.13 2.85
N SER A 122 11.82 -4.89 3.61
CA SER A 122 11.47 -5.72 4.77
C SER A 122 11.10 -7.14 4.36
N ILE A 123 10.26 -7.28 3.35
CA ILE A 123 9.89 -8.59 2.81
C ILE A 123 11.13 -9.29 2.24
N SER A 124 11.96 -8.58 1.47
CA SER A 124 13.19 -9.13 0.88
C SER A 124 14.17 -9.65 1.94
N GLN A 125 14.34 -8.92 3.04
CA GLN A 125 15.20 -9.34 4.16
C GLN A 125 14.67 -10.58 4.88
N LEU A 126 13.35 -10.69 5.07
CA LEU A 126 12.72 -11.82 5.75
C LEU A 126 12.66 -13.06 4.87
N THR A 127 12.45 -12.89 3.57
CA THR A 127 12.19 -13.99 2.64
C THR A 127 13.41 -14.40 1.81
N ASN A 128 14.43 -13.56 1.77
CA ASN A 128 15.58 -13.66 0.86
C ASN A 128 15.17 -13.67 -0.64
N LEU A 129 14.02 -13.07 -0.97
CA LEU A 129 13.51 -12.91 -2.33
C LEU A 129 13.85 -11.50 -2.85
N ALA A 130 14.27 -11.42 -4.10
CA ALA A 130 14.63 -10.15 -4.71
C ALA A 130 13.38 -9.38 -5.14
N MET A 131 13.30 -8.11 -4.73
CA MET A 131 12.21 -7.19 -5.09
C MET A 131 12.78 -5.80 -5.39
N ALA A 132 12.15 -5.10 -6.33
CA ALA A 132 12.46 -3.71 -6.65
C ALA A 132 11.18 -2.95 -7.05
N PRO A 133 11.01 -1.68 -6.62
CA PRO A 133 9.91 -0.85 -7.05
C PRO A 133 10.13 -0.30 -8.46
N SER A 134 9.05 -0.12 -9.22
CA SER A 134 9.05 0.76 -10.38
C SER A 134 8.99 2.23 -9.97
N VAL A 135 9.06 3.13 -10.94
CA VAL A 135 8.66 4.53 -10.73
C VAL A 135 7.17 4.57 -10.39
N PRO A 136 6.76 5.27 -9.31
CA PRO A 136 5.35 5.45 -8.97
C PRO A 136 4.58 6.24 -10.03
N ALA A 137 3.28 5.95 -10.14
CA ALA A 137 2.36 6.73 -10.95
C ALA A 137 1.11 7.07 -10.11
N THR A 138 0.75 8.33 -10.03
CA THR A 138 -0.39 8.83 -9.26
C THR A 138 -1.54 9.21 -10.19
N SER A 139 -2.76 8.84 -9.77
CA SER A 139 -4.01 9.30 -10.38
C SER A 139 -4.97 9.77 -9.29
N TYR A 140 -5.80 10.74 -9.62
CA TYR A 140 -6.93 11.17 -8.79
C TYR A 140 -8.21 10.83 -9.53
N ASP A 141 -8.97 9.87 -9.00
CA ASP A 141 -10.18 9.33 -9.64
C ASP A 141 -11.03 8.57 -8.60
N MET A 142 -12.14 8.01 -9.03
CA MET A 142 -12.92 7.07 -8.23
C MET A 142 -12.11 5.82 -7.89
N LEU A 143 -12.21 5.37 -6.65
CA LEU A 143 -11.50 4.18 -6.16
C LEU A 143 -11.75 2.95 -7.06
N GLY A 144 -13.00 2.74 -7.45
CA GLY A 144 -13.37 1.63 -8.33
C GLY A 144 -12.68 1.67 -9.70
N ALA A 145 -12.50 2.86 -10.27
CA ALA A 145 -11.80 3.04 -11.55
C ALA A 145 -10.29 2.71 -11.43
N ILE A 146 -9.65 3.23 -10.37
CA ILE A 146 -8.23 3.00 -10.10
C ILE A 146 -7.96 1.52 -9.82
N LEU A 147 -8.76 0.89 -8.94
CA LEU A 147 -8.61 -0.53 -8.60
C LEU A 147 -8.82 -1.41 -9.82
N THR A 148 -9.90 -1.20 -10.57
CA THR A 148 -10.21 -2.00 -11.76
C THR A 148 -9.09 -1.91 -12.79
N THR A 149 -8.58 -0.71 -13.05
CA THR A 149 -7.47 -0.49 -14.00
C THR A 149 -6.20 -1.21 -13.52
N THR A 150 -5.85 -1.05 -12.23
CA THR A 150 -4.66 -1.69 -11.65
C THR A 150 -4.77 -3.21 -11.69
N PHE A 151 -5.97 -3.75 -11.47
CA PHE A 151 -6.24 -5.17 -11.50
C PHE A 151 -6.11 -5.76 -12.91
N ILE A 152 -6.66 -5.10 -13.92
CA ILE A 152 -6.53 -5.50 -15.33
C ILE A 152 -5.06 -5.50 -15.75
N GLU A 153 -4.30 -4.46 -15.37
CA GLU A 153 -2.86 -4.39 -15.69
C GLU A 153 -2.02 -5.49 -15.04
N SER A 154 -2.48 -6.03 -13.90
CA SER A 154 -1.80 -7.12 -13.18
C SER A 154 -1.91 -8.47 -13.88
N ASN A 155 -2.74 -8.62 -14.93
CA ASN A 155 -3.14 -9.91 -15.49
C ASN A 155 -3.63 -10.90 -14.43
N GLN A 156 -4.26 -10.39 -13.38
CA GLN A 156 -4.77 -11.20 -12.30
C GLN A 156 -6.12 -11.78 -12.70
N TYR A 157 -6.26 -13.09 -12.58
CA TYR A 157 -7.53 -13.79 -12.83
C TYR A 157 -8.25 -14.13 -11.52
N ASP A 158 -7.60 -13.92 -10.39
CA ASP A 158 -8.18 -14.13 -9.06
C ASP A 158 -8.85 -12.82 -8.63
N GLU A 159 -10.13 -12.87 -8.26
CA GLU A 159 -10.94 -11.70 -7.92
C GLU A 159 -10.59 -11.10 -6.55
N TYR A 160 -9.55 -11.62 -5.88
CA TYR A 160 -9.17 -11.23 -4.53
C TYR A 160 -7.90 -10.39 -4.50
N ILE A 161 -7.89 -9.43 -3.58
CA ILE A 161 -6.74 -8.59 -3.26
C ILE A 161 -6.40 -8.68 -1.78
N LEU A 162 -5.16 -8.38 -1.43
CA LEU A 162 -4.75 -8.16 -0.04
C LEU A 162 -4.93 -6.68 0.29
N ASP A 163 -5.86 -6.40 1.19
CA ASP A 163 -5.99 -5.09 1.82
C ASP A 163 -5.16 -5.08 3.10
N ILE A 164 -4.10 -4.29 3.09
CA ILE A 164 -3.23 -4.04 4.24
C ILE A 164 -3.66 -2.71 4.82
N GLU A 165 -4.65 -2.74 5.71
CA GLU A 165 -5.11 -1.54 6.39
C GLU A 165 -3.93 -0.85 7.08
N THR A 166 -3.68 0.40 6.73
CA THR A 166 -2.54 1.15 7.23
C THR A 166 -3.03 2.42 7.92
N VAL A 167 -2.63 2.60 9.16
CA VAL A 167 -2.94 3.79 9.96
C VAL A 167 -1.67 4.58 10.18
N PHE A 168 -1.70 5.83 9.74
CA PHE A 168 -0.67 6.81 10.04
C PHE A 168 -1.08 7.58 11.30
N LEU A 169 -0.24 7.58 12.30
CA LEU A 169 -0.44 8.33 13.54
C LEU A 169 0.38 9.60 13.49
N ASP A 170 -0.30 10.72 13.66
CA ASP A 170 0.33 12.03 13.77
C ASP A 170 0.39 12.44 15.25
N ASP A 171 1.58 12.59 15.79
CA ASP A 171 1.79 13.00 17.20
C ASP A 171 1.21 14.40 17.50
N ASP A 172 1.11 15.29 16.48
CA ASP A 172 0.65 16.68 16.69
C ASP A 172 -0.88 16.80 16.83
N THR A 173 -1.65 15.90 16.23
CA THR A 173 -3.13 16.00 16.19
C THR A 173 -3.85 14.88 16.89
N ALA A 174 -3.15 13.80 17.27
CA ALA A 174 -3.74 12.54 17.76
C ALA A 174 -4.84 11.98 16.82
N GLU A 175 -4.88 12.43 15.57
CA GLU A 175 -5.79 11.95 14.54
C GLU A 175 -5.17 10.74 13.83
N ASN A 176 -5.97 9.70 13.70
CA ASN A 176 -5.63 8.56 12.86
C ASN A 176 -5.84 8.98 11.40
N ILE A 177 -4.77 9.13 10.65
CA ILE A 177 -4.84 9.35 9.21
C ILE A 177 -4.88 7.97 8.56
N GLY A 178 -6.08 7.48 8.26
CA GLY A 178 -6.29 6.21 7.58
C GLY A 178 -5.86 6.29 6.12
N GLY A 179 -5.20 5.25 5.65
CA GLY A 179 -4.92 5.02 4.23
C GLY A 179 -4.99 3.53 3.95
N HIS A 180 -5.29 3.17 2.72
CA HIS A 180 -5.28 1.78 2.29
C HIS A 180 -4.02 1.50 1.48
N PHE A 181 -3.38 0.40 1.82
CA PHE A 181 -2.27 -0.16 1.09
C PHE A 181 -2.72 -1.50 0.51
N TYR A 182 -3.12 -1.48 -0.74
CA TYR A 182 -3.51 -2.70 -1.44
C TYR A 182 -2.29 -3.34 -2.08
N TYR A 183 -2.06 -4.62 -1.79
CA TYR A 183 -1.12 -5.43 -2.53
C TYR A 183 -1.89 -6.40 -3.43
N ILE A 184 -1.65 -6.28 -4.72
CA ILE A 184 -2.23 -7.09 -5.78
C ILE A 184 -1.11 -7.96 -6.36
N PRO A 185 -0.83 -9.13 -5.74
CA PRO A 185 0.27 -9.99 -6.16
C PRO A 185 -0.06 -10.67 -7.49
N MET A 186 0.94 -10.86 -8.34
CA MET A 186 0.80 -11.75 -9.48
C MET A 186 0.62 -13.21 -9.02
N PRO A 187 -0.01 -14.07 -9.84
CA PRO A 187 -0.21 -15.47 -9.50
C PRO A 187 1.09 -16.15 -9.03
N GLY A 188 1.03 -16.83 -7.87
CA GLY A 188 2.15 -17.52 -7.25
C GLY A 188 3.08 -16.64 -6.38
N SER A 189 2.96 -15.32 -6.40
CA SER A 189 3.80 -14.43 -5.58
C SER A 189 3.55 -14.59 -4.09
N LEU A 190 2.28 -14.65 -3.68
CA LEU A 190 1.93 -14.85 -2.27
C LEU A 190 2.38 -16.19 -1.72
N GLU A 191 2.29 -17.25 -2.53
CA GLU A 191 2.80 -18.58 -2.15
C GLU A 191 4.31 -18.57 -1.91
N LYS A 192 5.06 -17.82 -2.71
CA LYS A 192 6.51 -17.69 -2.52
C LYS A 192 6.83 -16.98 -1.20
N ILE A 193 6.10 -15.92 -0.86
CA ILE A 193 6.25 -15.23 0.42
C ILE A 193 6.02 -16.21 1.57
N LEU A 194 4.85 -16.85 1.60
CA LEU A 194 4.48 -17.76 2.69
C LEU A 194 5.46 -18.93 2.84
N LYS A 195 5.83 -19.57 1.74
CA LYS A 195 6.82 -20.67 1.75
C LYS A 195 8.18 -20.22 2.28
N SER A 196 8.64 -19.02 1.92
CA SER A 196 9.95 -18.53 2.34
C SER A 196 10.04 -18.23 3.84
N ILE A 197 8.90 -17.96 4.49
CA ILE A 197 8.81 -17.79 5.95
C ILE A 197 8.38 -19.09 6.67
N GLY A 198 8.37 -20.23 5.95
CA GLY A 198 8.09 -21.57 6.53
C GLY A 198 6.62 -21.88 6.74
N ILE A 199 5.71 -21.14 6.10
CA ILE A 199 4.26 -21.34 6.20
C ILE A 199 3.76 -21.95 4.88
N ASN A 200 3.23 -23.17 4.94
CA ASN A 200 2.71 -23.94 3.79
C ASN A 200 1.18 -23.93 3.74
#